data_d1fdb41fa739f5a48f66777616ed9db2
#
_entry.id   d1fdb41fa739f5a48f66777616ed9db2
#
_cell.length_a   1.000
_cell.length_b   1.000
_cell.length_c   1.000
_cell.angle_alpha   90.00
_cell.angle_beta   90.00
_cell.angle_gamma   90.00
#
_symmetry.space_group_name_H-M   'P 1'
#
loop_
_entity.id
_entity.type
_entity.pdbx_description
1 polymer ?
#
loop_
_entity_poly.entity_id
_entity_poly.type
_entity_poly.pdbx_seq_one_letter_code
_entity_poly.pdbx_strand_id
1 'polypeptide(L)'
;MTEPLPVEAGAGVIARLRAAGRLAGGVALAPVYRAYAVRLRADVLAHPVPHHVALIMDGNRRWARELGLREIRAGHSHGADKAVELLDWCAAIGIREVTLWALSLENLERSADEVAAITEIARATLEALAERDRARPMAMSLQVIGRRDLLPERLREAAERGEAETRGRPGLRVTLALGYSGRDELVEAARAAVRALVAEGTAPEALADALTADRLAAQLYTSGSSDPDLIIRTSGEVRLSGFLPWQSAYSEFYFCDAYWPAFREIDLLRAVRTYQQRARRFGR
;
A
#
# COMPACT_ATOMS: atom_id res chain seq x y z
N MET A 1 38.55 34.86 27.33
CA MET A 1 37.30 34.86 26.55
C MET A 1 37.63 34.31 25.19
N THR A 2 37.43 33.04 24.98
CA THR A 2 37.65 32.31 23.69
C THR A 2 36.31 31.85 23.19
N GLU A 3 35.85 32.40 22.05
CA GLU A 3 34.62 32.00 21.35
C GLU A 3 34.75 30.57 20.83
N PRO A 4 33.70 29.75 20.92
CA PRO A 4 33.69 28.44 20.29
C PRO A 4 33.37 28.56 18.81
N LEU A 5 34.17 27.89 17.96
CA LEU A 5 33.97 27.75 16.51
C LEU A 5 32.67 26.95 16.17
N PRO A 6 31.97 27.28 15.08
CA PRO A 6 30.72 26.63 14.72
C PRO A 6 30.94 25.20 14.19
N VAL A 7 30.33 24.22 14.85
CA VAL A 7 30.42 22.78 14.54
C VAL A 7 29.46 22.36 13.39
N GLU A 8 28.71 23.27 12.78
CA GLU A 8 27.64 22.91 11.81
C GLU A 8 28.10 22.68 10.38
N ALA A 9 29.31 22.99 9.98
CA ALA A 9 29.76 22.84 8.58
C ALA A 9 30.13 21.40 8.17
N GLY A 10 30.39 20.51 9.11
CA GLY A 10 30.89 19.16 8.84
C GLY A 10 29.79 18.13 8.47
N ALA A 11 28.61 18.24 9.04
CA ALA A 11 27.54 17.26 8.86
C ALA A 11 26.96 17.24 7.42
N GLY A 12 26.86 18.40 6.79
CA GLY A 12 26.35 18.52 5.43
C GLY A 12 27.30 17.96 4.36
N VAL A 13 28.60 18.06 4.56
CA VAL A 13 29.64 17.55 3.63
C VAL A 13 29.70 16.01 3.70
N ILE A 14 29.65 15.43 4.89
CA ILE A 14 29.67 13.99 5.10
C ILE A 14 28.41 13.34 4.53
N ALA A 15 27.22 13.97 4.66
CA ALA A 15 25.98 13.49 4.07
C ALA A 15 26.03 13.52 2.54
N ARG A 16 26.59 14.57 1.93
CA ARG A 16 26.80 14.68 0.47
C ARG A 16 27.82 13.68 -0.06
N LEU A 17 28.90 13.42 0.66
CA LEU A 17 29.91 12.41 0.31
C LEU A 17 29.33 10.98 0.41
N ARG A 18 28.48 10.69 1.39
CA ARG A 18 27.77 9.42 1.49
C ARG A 18 26.71 9.24 0.40
N ALA A 19 26.06 10.30 -0.05
CA ALA A 19 25.13 10.27 -1.17
C ALA A 19 25.87 10.07 -2.50
N ALA A 20 26.97 10.79 -2.72
CA ALA A 20 27.83 10.64 -3.90
C ALA A 20 28.50 9.25 -3.98
N GLY A 21 28.97 8.73 -2.83
CA GLY A 21 29.53 7.37 -2.74
C GLY A 21 28.49 6.28 -3.02
N ARG A 22 27.24 6.48 -2.63
CA ARG A 22 26.10 5.58 -2.99
C ARG A 22 25.75 5.65 -4.47
N LEU A 23 25.83 6.81 -5.11
CA LEU A 23 25.61 6.98 -6.55
C LEU A 23 26.74 6.35 -7.37
N ALA A 24 27.99 6.57 -7.03
CA ALA A 24 29.15 5.99 -7.72
C ALA A 24 29.24 4.47 -7.52
N GLY A 25 28.99 3.95 -6.31
CA GLY A 25 28.91 2.52 -6.03
C GLY A 25 27.70 1.87 -6.73
N GLY A 26 26.58 2.60 -6.89
CA GLY A 26 25.40 2.13 -7.60
C GLY A 26 25.64 1.87 -9.08
N VAL A 27 26.41 2.70 -9.76
CA VAL A 27 26.73 2.53 -11.19
C VAL A 27 27.65 1.33 -11.42
N ALA A 28 28.66 1.14 -10.59
CA ALA A 28 29.59 0.00 -10.71
C ALA A 28 28.94 -1.35 -10.40
N LEU A 29 27.91 -1.39 -9.53
CA LEU A 29 27.18 -2.60 -9.15
C LEU A 29 25.92 -2.85 -10.00
N ALA A 30 25.55 -1.95 -10.91
CA ALA A 30 24.35 -2.08 -11.74
C ALA A 30 24.24 -3.41 -12.50
N PRO A 31 25.31 -3.94 -13.16
CA PRO A 31 25.23 -5.24 -13.84
C PRO A 31 25.05 -6.41 -12.86
N VAL A 32 25.67 -6.36 -11.68
CA VAL A 32 25.51 -7.40 -10.64
C VAL A 32 24.07 -7.38 -10.09
N TYR A 33 23.52 -6.18 -9.86
CA TYR A 33 22.11 -6.02 -9.46
C TYR A 33 21.14 -6.53 -10.51
N ARG A 34 21.41 -6.27 -11.80
CA ARG A 34 20.58 -6.80 -12.89
C ARG A 34 20.63 -8.33 -12.96
N ALA A 35 21.82 -8.92 -12.93
CA ALA A 35 21.97 -10.37 -12.93
C ALA A 35 21.25 -11.02 -11.72
N TYR A 36 21.40 -10.42 -10.54
CA TYR A 36 20.69 -10.87 -9.34
C TYR A 36 19.18 -10.74 -9.47
N ALA A 37 18.65 -9.61 -9.98
CA ALA A 37 17.22 -9.41 -10.18
C ALA A 37 16.62 -10.42 -11.18
N VAL A 38 17.31 -10.70 -12.29
CA VAL A 38 16.90 -11.71 -13.27
C VAL A 38 16.84 -13.10 -12.63
N ARG A 39 17.88 -13.48 -11.88
CA ARG A 39 17.92 -14.77 -11.19
C ARG A 39 16.82 -14.88 -10.12
N LEU A 40 16.64 -13.82 -9.33
CA LEU A 40 15.61 -13.78 -8.30
C LEU A 40 14.20 -13.88 -8.90
N ARG A 41 13.96 -13.19 -10.01
CA ARG A 41 12.70 -13.27 -10.74
C ARG A 41 12.44 -14.68 -11.27
N ALA A 42 13.44 -15.34 -11.85
CA ALA A 42 13.34 -16.72 -12.31
C ALA A 42 13.02 -17.69 -11.13
N ASP A 43 13.67 -17.49 -9.99
CA ASP A 43 13.42 -18.27 -8.77
C ASP A 43 11.98 -18.06 -8.25
N VAL A 44 11.52 -16.82 -8.21
CA VAL A 44 10.13 -16.50 -7.81
C VAL A 44 9.12 -17.15 -8.75
N LEU A 45 9.33 -17.08 -10.05
CA LEU A 45 8.41 -17.63 -11.07
C LEU A 45 8.40 -19.17 -11.09
N ALA A 46 9.41 -19.83 -10.55
CA ALA A 46 9.46 -21.28 -10.42
C ALA A 46 8.55 -21.86 -9.29
N HIS A 47 7.94 -20.99 -8.48
CA HIS A 47 7.13 -21.39 -7.33
C HIS A 47 5.81 -20.60 -7.30
N PRO A 48 4.75 -21.10 -6.63
CA PRO A 48 3.50 -20.39 -6.47
C PRO A 48 3.71 -19.00 -5.84
N VAL A 49 3.16 -17.96 -6.46
CA VAL A 49 3.19 -16.59 -5.95
C VAL A 49 1.94 -16.31 -5.10
N PRO A 50 1.97 -15.32 -4.18
CA PRO A 50 0.76 -14.91 -3.46
C PRO A 50 -0.31 -14.46 -4.45
N HIS A 51 -1.56 -14.82 -4.20
CA HIS A 51 -2.70 -14.38 -5.01
C HIS A 51 -2.99 -12.89 -4.75
N HIS A 52 -3.00 -12.50 -3.48
CA HIS A 52 -3.29 -11.15 -3.02
C HIS A 52 -2.12 -10.58 -2.20
N VAL A 53 -1.61 -9.43 -2.60
CA VAL A 53 -0.57 -8.68 -1.89
C VAL A 53 -1.12 -7.35 -1.41
N ALA A 54 -0.97 -7.06 -0.11
CA ALA A 54 -1.35 -5.77 0.44
C ALA A 54 -0.10 -4.95 0.84
N LEU A 55 -0.11 -3.64 0.61
CA LEU A 55 1.04 -2.76 0.90
C LEU A 55 0.66 -1.56 1.76
N ILE A 56 1.48 -1.33 2.79
CA ILE A 56 1.49 -0.10 3.57
C ILE A 56 2.59 0.80 2.99
N MET A 57 2.20 1.84 2.24
CA MET A 57 3.07 2.75 1.49
C MET A 57 3.65 3.83 2.42
N ASP A 58 4.56 3.43 3.34
CA ASP A 58 5.13 4.30 4.36
C ASP A 58 6.51 4.85 3.96
N GLY A 59 6.87 6.02 4.54
CA GLY A 59 8.19 6.62 4.42
C GLY A 59 8.30 7.80 3.44
N ASN A 60 7.23 8.24 2.76
CA ASN A 60 7.26 9.34 1.80
C ASN A 60 7.89 10.62 2.37
N ARG A 61 7.47 11.07 3.58
CA ARG A 61 7.99 12.27 4.22
C ARG A 61 9.44 12.14 4.67
N ARG A 62 9.84 10.97 5.17
CA ARG A 62 11.22 10.69 5.59
C ARG A 62 12.15 10.72 4.39
N TRP A 63 11.74 10.07 3.28
CA TRP A 63 12.48 10.08 2.03
C TRP A 63 12.67 11.49 1.45
N ALA A 64 11.60 12.29 1.37
CA ALA A 64 11.68 13.67 0.89
C ALA A 64 12.63 14.53 1.76
N ARG A 65 12.58 14.37 3.08
CA ARG A 65 13.43 15.09 4.03
C ARG A 65 14.91 14.70 3.89
N GLU A 66 15.23 13.42 3.70
CA GLU A 66 16.60 12.96 3.47
C GLU A 66 17.20 13.47 2.15
N LEU A 67 16.38 13.70 1.14
CA LEU A 67 16.81 14.27 -0.14
C LEU A 67 16.88 15.81 -0.12
N GLY A 68 16.53 16.46 1.00
CA GLY A 68 16.52 17.90 1.10
C GLY A 68 15.45 18.57 0.23
N LEU A 69 14.42 17.81 -0.17
CA LEU A 69 13.31 18.33 -0.96
C LEU A 69 12.46 19.24 -0.06
N ARG A 70 12.44 20.54 -0.36
CA ARG A 70 11.68 21.54 0.40
C ARG A 70 10.17 21.40 0.24
N GLU A 71 9.73 20.78 -0.82
CA GLU A 71 8.31 20.55 -1.09
C GLU A 71 7.96 19.08 -0.82
N ILE A 72 7.05 18.87 0.10
CA ILE A 72 6.43 17.59 0.38
C ILE A 72 5.85 16.98 -0.92
N ARG A 73 5.35 17.83 -1.83
CA ARG A 73 4.80 17.44 -3.15
C ARG A 73 5.76 16.65 -4.04
N ALA A 74 7.07 16.97 -4.04
CA ALA A 74 8.04 16.25 -4.87
C ALA A 74 8.23 14.79 -4.43
N GLY A 75 8.17 14.48 -3.12
CA GLY A 75 8.19 13.09 -2.61
C GLY A 75 6.94 12.31 -2.95
N HIS A 76 5.89 12.99 -3.30
CA HIS A 76 4.56 12.42 -3.45
C HIS A 76 4.21 12.09 -4.92
N SER A 77 4.62 12.89 -5.90
CA SER A 77 4.52 12.51 -7.31
C SER A 77 5.30 11.22 -7.58
N HIS A 78 6.50 11.09 -7.03
CA HIS A 78 7.27 9.85 -7.10
C HIS A 78 6.57 8.66 -6.44
N GLY A 79 5.75 8.88 -5.41
CA GLY A 79 4.95 7.84 -4.76
C GLY A 79 3.80 7.33 -5.64
N ALA A 80 3.16 8.20 -6.41
CA ALA A 80 2.10 7.85 -7.35
C ALA A 80 2.66 7.02 -8.52
N ASP A 81 3.74 7.49 -9.15
CA ASP A 81 4.44 6.76 -10.21
C ASP A 81 4.90 5.37 -9.74
N LYS A 82 5.36 5.29 -8.48
CA LYS A 82 5.77 4.04 -7.84
C LYS A 82 4.62 3.05 -7.68
N ALA A 83 3.40 3.52 -7.42
CA ALA A 83 2.24 2.65 -7.35
C ALA A 83 1.96 1.99 -8.71
N VAL A 84 2.06 2.76 -9.79
CA VAL A 84 1.93 2.25 -11.16
C VAL A 84 2.99 1.19 -11.48
N GLU A 85 4.28 1.48 -11.18
CA GLU A 85 5.38 0.53 -11.38
C GLU A 85 5.15 -0.78 -10.58
N LEU A 86 4.71 -0.66 -9.32
CA LEU A 86 4.41 -1.82 -8.48
C LEU A 86 3.35 -2.73 -9.10
N LEU A 87 2.26 -2.15 -9.62
CA LEU A 87 1.20 -2.94 -10.25
C LEU A 87 1.70 -3.65 -11.51
N ASP A 88 2.62 -3.02 -12.27
CA ASP A 88 3.29 -3.67 -13.40
C ASP A 88 4.10 -4.90 -12.94
N TRP A 89 4.88 -4.75 -11.87
CA TRP A 89 5.67 -5.86 -11.33
C TRP A 89 4.79 -6.98 -10.77
N CYS A 90 3.73 -6.63 -10.02
CA CYS A 90 2.79 -7.60 -9.49
C CYS A 90 2.15 -8.44 -10.60
N ALA A 91 1.63 -7.78 -11.61
CA ALA A 91 1.00 -8.46 -12.74
C ALA A 91 1.99 -9.30 -13.55
N ALA A 92 3.22 -8.80 -13.74
CA ALA A 92 4.26 -9.51 -14.48
C ALA A 92 4.74 -10.81 -13.80
N ILE A 93 4.52 -10.96 -12.50
CA ILE A 93 4.82 -12.21 -11.77
C ILE A 93 3.56 -13.04 -11.45
N GLY A 94 2.37 -12.59 -11.88
CA GLY A 94 1.13 -13.36 -11.78
C GLY A 94 0.29 -13.13 -10.53
N ILE A 95 0.58 -12.08 -9.72
CA ILE A 95 -0.29 -11.62 -8.64
C ILE A 95 -1.62 -11.15 -9.24
N ARG A 96 -2.74 -11.45 -8.60
CA ARG A 96 -4.09 -11.17 -9.10
C ARG A 96 -4.81 -10.05 -8.37
N GLU A 97 -4.49 -9.85 -7.10
CA GLU A 97 -5.10 -8.81 -6.27
C GLU A 97 -4.01 -8.00 -5.56
N VAL A 98 -4.18 -6.67 -5.52
CA VAL A 98 -3.27 -5.75 -4.82
C VAL A 98 -4.09 -4.74 -4.03
N THR A 99 -3.84 -4.64 -2.71
CA THR A 99 -4.42 -3.59 -1.86
C THR A 99 -3.35 -2.59 -1.44
N LEU A 100 -3.56 -1.31 -1.73
CA LEU A 100 -2.64 -0.23 -1.40
C LEU A 100 -3.25 0.68 -0.33
N TRP A 101 -2.55 0.88 0.80
CA TRP A 101 -2.97 1.85 1.80
C TRP A 101 -2.34 3.22 1.54
N ALA A 102 -3.09 4.11 0.91
CA ALA A 102 -2.61 5.43 0.51
C ALA A 102 -2.95 6.54 1.52
N LEU A 103 -4.11 6.42 2.21
CA LEU A 103 -4.58 7.44 3.14
C LEU A 103 -5.28 6.78 4.33
N SER A 104 -4.74 6.96 5.55
CA SER A 104 -5.41 6.49 6.76
C SER A 104 -6.50 7.50 7.21
N LEU A 105 -7.46 7.03 8.00
CA LEU A 105 -8.49 7.88 8.57
C LEU A 105 -7.87 8.96 9.48
N GLU A 106 -6.88 8.58 10.28
CA GLU A 106 -6.14 9.48 11.17
C GLU A 106 -5.34 10.55 10.41
N ASN A 107 -5.05 10.35 9.13
CA ASN A 107 -4.42 11.37 8.31
C ASN A 107 -5.36 12.54 8.03
N LEU A 108 -6.68 12.32 8.03
CA LEU A 108 -7.69 13.38 7.83
C LEU A 108 -7.84 14.29 9.07
N GLU A 109 -7.33 13.88 10.22
CA GLU A 109 -7.35 14.67 11.47
C GLU A 109 -6.15 15.62 11.60
N ARG A 110 -5.23 15.64 10.62
CA ARG A 110 -4.05 16.49 10.61
C ARG A 110 -4.39 17.95 10.26
N SER A 111 -3.38 18.81 10.24
CA SER A 111 -3.55 20.20 9.80
C SER A 111 -4.11 20.27 8.36
N ALA A 112 -4.88 21.31 8.07
CA ALA A 112 -5.53 21.49 6.77
C ALA A 112 -4.53 21.41 5.59
N ASP A 113 -3.33 21.99 5.76
CA ASP A 113 -2.28 21.97 4.73
C ASP A 113 -1.74 20.54 4.51
N GLU A 114 -1.57 19.75 5.58
CA GLU A 114 -1.14 18.35 5.48
C GLU A 114 -2.21 17.49 4.82
N VAL A 115 -3.49 17.67 5.20
CA VAL A 115 -4.62 16.96 4.59
C VAL A 115 -4.72 17.29 3.12
N ALA A 116 -4.64 18.57 2.74
CA ALA A 116 -4.67 18.99 1.34
C ALA A 116 -3.53 18.37 0.52
N ALA A 117 -2.32 18.33 1.09
CA ALA A 117 -1.17 17.71 0.42
C ALA A 117 -1.35 16.20 0.23
N ILE A 118 -1.79 15.46 1.26
CA ILE A 118 -1.95 14.00 1.20
C ILE A 118 -3.11 13.60 0.27
N THR A 119 -4.21 14.34 0.31
CA THR A 119 -5.37 14.06 -0.54
C THR A 119 -5.09 14.35 -2.01
N GLU A 120 -4.28 15.37 -2.31
CA GLU A 120 -3.81 15.63 -3.67
C GLU A 120 -2.95 14.49 -4.22
N ILE A 121 -2.15 13.86 -3.38
CA ILE A 121 -1.35 12.68 -3.74
C ILE A 121 -2.24 11.49 -4.03
N ALA A 122 -3.22 11.23 -3.17
CA ALA A 122 -4.15 10.14 -3.36
C ALA A 122 -4.93 10.32 -4.67
N ARG A 123 -5.33 11.56 -4.99
CA ARG A 123 -5.96 11.93 -6.26
C ARG A 123 -5.02 11.69 -7.45
N ALA A 124 -3.78 12.18 -7.37
CA ALA A 124 -2.79 11.95 -8.42
C ALA A 124 -2.49 10.45 -8.63
N THR A 125 -2.48 9.66 -7.56
CA THR A 125 -2.33 8.21 -7.65
C THR A 125 -3.51 7.58 -8.40
N LEU A 126 -4.75 7.95 -8.08
CA LEU A 126 -5.94 7.47 -8.79
C LEU A 126 -5.90 7.81 -10.28
N GLU A 127 -5.55 9.05 -10.62
CA GLU A 127 -5.44 9.52 -12.00
C GLU A 127 -4.33 8.78 -12.76
N ALA A 128 -3.15 8.61 -12.15
CA ALA A 128 -2.05 7.87 -12.74
C ALA A 128 -2.42 6.40 -13.00
N LEU A 129 -3.16 5.76 -12.10
CA LEU A 129 -3.68 4.40 -12.28
C LEU A 129 -4.68 4.31 -13.44
N ALA A 130 -5.63 5.26 -13.52
CA ALA A 130 -6.61 5.30 -14.60
C ALA A 130 -5.96 5.60 -15.96
N GLU A 131 -4.98 6.50 -16.01
CA GLU A 131 -4.25 6.83 -17.24
C GLU A 131 -3.38 5.67 -17.72
N ARG A 132 -2.71 4.98 -16.79
CA ARG A 132 -1.94 3.78 -17.11
C ARG A 132 -2.79 2.72 -17.79
N ASP A 133 -3.99 2.47 -17.29
CA ASP A 133 -4.90 1.49 -17.85
C ASP A 133 -5.36 1.85 -19.28
N ARG A 134 -5.44 3.15 -19.61
CA ARG A 134 -5.68 3.61 -20.99
C ARG A 134 -4.49 3.42 -21.91
N ALA A 135 -3.27 3.59 -21.41
CA ALA A 135 -2.03 3.53 -22.20
C ALA A 135 -1.50 2.12 -22.40
N ARG A 136 -1.85 1.18 -21.52
CA ARG A 136 -1.36 -0.20 -21.56
C ARG A 136 -2.53 -1.16 -21.33
N PRO A 137 -2.76 -2.15 -22.23
CA PRO A 137 -3.92 -3.03 -22.15
C PRO A 137 -3.80 -4.11 -21.07
N MET A 138 -3.14 -3.85 -19.98
CA MET A 138 -3.24 -4.70 -18.81
C MET A 138 -4.49 -4.27 -18.04
N ALA A 139 -5.59 -4.91 -18.40
CA ALA A 139 -6.87 -4.63 -17.80
C ALA A 139 -6.77 -4.76 -16.28
N MET A 140 -7.20 -3.73 -15.57
CA MET A 140 -7.36 -3.76 -14.12
C MET A 140 -8.75 -3.27 -13.73
N SER A 141 -9.26 -3.77 -12.62
CA SER A 141 -10.42 -3.19 -11.95
C SER A 141 -9.98 -2.46 -10.70
N LEU A 142 -10.46 -1.24 -10.51
CA LEU A 142 -10.18 -0.43 -9.33
C LEU A 142 -11.37 -0.47 -8.38
N GLN A 143 -11.09 -0.62 -7.09
CA GLN A 143 -12.02 -0.45 -5.98
C GLN A 143 -11.40 0.50 -4.97
N VAL A 144 -12.20 1.41 -4.41
CA VAL A 144 -11.77 2.30 -3.32
C VAL A 144 -12.53 1.92 -2.04
N ILE A 145 -11.80 1.67 -0.96
CA ILE A 145 -12.35 1.33 0.36
C ILE A 145 -12.01 2.39 1.40
N GLY A 146 -12.83 2.47 2.47
CA GLY A 146 -12.70 3.41 3.58
C GLY A 146 -13.89 4.37 3.68
N ARG A 147 -13.74 5.40 4.50
CA ARG A 147 -14.78 6.39 4.81
C ARG A 147 -14.91 7.41 3.69
N ARG A 148 -15.62 7.06 2.63
CA ARG A 148 -15.85 7.91 1.45
C ARG A 148 -16.56 9.21 1.81
N ASP A 149 -17.43 9.18 2.80
CA ASP A 149 -18.18 10.32 3.32
C ASP A 149 -17.29 11.41 3.94
N LEU A 150 -16.09 11.04 4.39
CA LEU A 150 -15.09 11.94 4.98
C LEU A 150 -14.03 12.41 3.98
N LEU A 151 -14.01 11.88 2.76
CA LEU A 151 -13.06 12.31 1.73
C LEU A 151 -13.43 13.69 1.16
N PRO A 152 -12.43 14.56 0.91
CA PRO A 152 -12.66 15.78 0.15
C PRO A 152 -13.31 15.48 -1.20
N GLU A 153 -14.25 16.37 -1.61
CA GLU A 153 -15.09 16.22 -2.81
C GLU A 153 -14.30 15.77 -4.05
N ARG A 154 -13.22 16.48 -4.38
CA ARG A 154 -12.40 16.18 -5.57
C ARG A 154 -11.78 14.78 -5.54
N LEU A 155 -11.40 14.29 -4.34
CA LEU A 155 -10.85 12.95 -4.19
C LEU A 155 -11.94 11.90 -4.33
N ARG A 156 -13.12 12.13 -3.76
CA ARG A 156 -14.29 11.27 -3.90
C ARG A 156 -14.71 11.12 -5.37
N GLU A 157 -14.85 12.24 -6.10
CA GLU A 157 -15.16 12.23 -7.52
C GLU A 157 -14.11 11.46 -8.36
N ALA A 158 -12.82 11.64 -8.05
CA ALA A 158 -11.75 10.90 -8.73
C ALA A 158 -11.85 9.39 -8.47
N ALA A 159 -12.18 8.98 -7.23
CA ALA A 159 -12.42 7.58 -6.87
C ALA A 159 -13.61 6.99 -7.65
N GLU A 160 -14.74 7.68 -7.65
CA GLU A 160 -15.96 7.24 -8.36
C GLU A 160 -15.73 7.12 -9.87
N ARG A 161 -15.02 8.06 -10.49
CA ARG A 161 -14.66 8.00 -11.91
C ARG A 161 -13.74 6.80 -12.19
N GLY A 162 -12.67 6.61 -11.41
CA GLY A 162 -11.73 5.52 -11.59
C GLY A 162 -12.41 4.15 -11.47
N GLU A 163 -13.28 3.97 -10.48
CA GLU A 163 -14.08 2.74 -10.33
C GLU A 163 -15.05 2.52 -11.50
N ALA A 164 -15.76 3.58 -11.93
CA ALA A 164 -16.71 3.49 -13.03
C ALA A 164 -16.03 3.12 -14.36
N GLU A 165 -14.88 3.75 -14.63
CA GLU A 165 -14.10 3.50 -15.85
C GLU A 165 -13.52 2.09 -15.92
N THR A 166 -13.22 1.48 -14.76
CA THR A 166 -12.53 0.17 -14.70
C THR A 166 -13.46 -0.99 -14.30
N ARG A 167 -14.74 -0.70 -14.07
CA ARG A 167 -15.72 -1.67 -13.58
C ARG A 167 -15.84 -2.89 -14.53
N GLY A 168 -15.73 -4.08 -13.91
CA GLY A 168 -15.92 -5.34 -14.63
C GLY A 168 -14.79 -5.70 -15.59
N ARG A 169 -13.70 -4.95 -15.63
CA ARG A 169 -12.53 -5.32 -16.43
C ARG A 169 -11.86 -6.55 -15.84
N PRO A 170 -11.48 -7.52 -16.68
CA PRO A 170 -10.69 -8.67 -16.25
C PRO A 170 -9.26 -8.25 -15.91
N GLY A 171 -8.53 -9.05 -15.16
CA GLY A 171 -7.10 -8.86 -14.91
C GLY A 171 -6.77 -8.56 -13.44
N LEU A 172 -5.90 -7.58 -13.18
CA LEU A 172 -5.47 -7.23 -11.84
C LEU A 172 -6.58 -6.50 -11.08
N ARG A 173 -6.98 -7.02 -9.92
CA ARG A 173 -7.87 -6.30 -9.02
C ARG A 173 -7.04 -5.39 -8.11
N VAL A 174 -7.30 -4.10 -8.15
CA VAL A 174 -6.61 -3.10 -7.35
C VAL A 174 -7.57 -2.47 -6.36
N THR A 175 -7.27 -2.58 -5.08
CA THR A 175 -8.00 -1.92 -4.00
C THR A 175 -7.15 -0.79 -3.43
N LEU A 176 -7.69 0.44 -3.42
CA LEU A 176 -7.05 1.60 -2.84
C LEU A 176 -7.77 1.99 -1.54
N ALA A 177 -7.09 1.88 -0.40
CA ALA A 177 -7.62 2.25 0.90
C ALA A 177 -7.40 3.76 1.15
N LEU A 178 -8.50 4.53 1.16
CA LEU A 178 -8.55 5.98 1.32
C LEU A 178 -9.44 6.37 2.49
N GLY A 179 -8.92 7.16 3.44
CA GLY A 179 -9.65 7.44 4.68
C GLY A 179 -9.98 6.14 5.42
N TYR A 180 -9.06 5.19 5.37
CA TYR A 180 -9.27 3.84 5.90
C TYR A 180 -8.67 3.68 7.30
N SER A 181 -9.44 3.08 8.18
CA SER A 181 -8.99 2.55 9.47
C SER A 181 -9.66 1.19 9.71
N GLY A 182 -8.88 0.15 9.98
CA GLY A 182 -9.45 -1.18 10.22
C GLY A 182 -10.30 -1.28 11.47
N ARG A 183 -10.08 -0.41 12.47
CA ARG A 183 -10.98 -0.33 13.64
C ARG A 183 -12.34 0.24 13.27
N ASP A 184 -12.35 1.30 12.43
CA ASP A 184 -13.58 1.89 11.93
C ASP A 184 -14.33 0.90 11.03
N GLU A 185 -13.62 0.23 10.10
CA GLU A 185 -14.19 -0.82 9.26
C GLU A 185 -14.91 -1.90 10.07
N LEU A 186 -14.28 -2.43 11.13
CA LEU A 186 -14.87 -3.46 11.97
C LEU A 186 -16.14 -2.98 12.67
N VAL A 187 -16.15 -1.74 13.17
CA VAL A 187 -17.33 -1.15 13.82
C VAL A 187 -18.46 -0.95 12.81
N GLU A 188 -18.16 -0.42 11.62
CA GLU A 188 -19.17 -0.21 10.57
C GLU A 188 -19.69 -1.55 10.03
N ALA A 189 -18.84 -2.56 9.85
CA ALA A 189 -19.25 -3.91 9.45
C ALA A 189 -20.18 -4.55 10.50
N ALA A 190 -19.84 -4.44 11.79
CA ALA A 190 -20.69 -4.95 12.86
C ALA A 190 -22.08 -4.26 12.89
N ARG A 191 -22.09 -2.92 12.74
CA ARG A 191 -23.34 -2.14 12.65
C ARG A 191 -24.18 -2.56 11.43
N ALA A 192 -23.55 -2.76 10.28
CA ALA A 192 -24.23 -3.19 9.06
C ALA A 192 -24.78 -4.62 9.20
N ALA A 193 -24.01 -5.55 9.79
CA ALA A 193 -24.45 -6.91 10.03
C ALA A 193 -25.67 -6.96 10.99
N VAL A 194 -25.65 -6.17 12.06
CA VAL A 194 -26.81 -6.07 12.98
C VAL A 194 -28.02 -5.48 12.28
N ARG A 195 -27.86 -4.43 11.47
CA ARG A 195 -28.98 -3.86 10.69
C ARG A 195 -29.57 -4.88 9.70
N ALA A 196 -28.73 -5.67 9.06
CA ALA A 196 -29.17 -6.73 8.14
C ALA A 196 -29.99 -7.80 8.89
N LEU A 197 -29.53 -8.26 10.05
CA LEU A 197 -30.23 -9.21 10.91
C LEU A 197 -31.60 -8.69 11.35
N VAL A 198 -31.69 -7.44 11.76
CA VAL A 198 -32.95 -6.79 12.11
C VAL A 198 -33.90 -6.72 10.92
N ALA A 199 -33.38 -6.38 9.73
CA ALA A 199 -34.17 -6.33 8.50
C ALA A 199 -34.66 -7.72 8.06
N GLU A 200 -33.94 -8.79 8.38
CA GLU A 200 -34.32 -10.19 8.19
C GLU A 200 -35.38 -10.67 9.21
N GLY A 201 -35.71 -9.84 10.20
CA GLY A 201 -36.70 -10.18 11.25
C GLY A 201 -36.13 -10.97 12.43
N THR A 202 -34.81 -10.96 12.61
CA THR A 202 -34.20 -11.63 13.79
C THR A 202 -34.64 -10.95 15.06
N ALA A 203 -35.14 -11.74 16.04
CA ALA A 203 -35.56 -11.25 17.33
C ALA A 203 -34.40 -10.61 18.12
N PRO A 204 -34.62 -9.54 18.88
CA PRO A 204 -33.57 -8.85 19.62
C PRO A 204 -32.70 -9.77 20.49
N GLU A 205 -33.30 -10.78 21.11
CA GLU A 205 -32.65 -11.74 21.99
C GLU A 205 -31.71 -12.69 21.23
N ALA A 206 -31.97 -12.92 19.93
CA ALA A 206 -31.20 -13.80 19.08
C ALA A 206 -30.10 -13.07 18.28
N LEU A 207 -30.04 -11.73 18.30
CA LEU A 207 -29.11 -10.94 17.50
C LEU A 207 -27.62 -11.29 17.78
N ALA A 208 -27.29 -11.49 19.05
CA ALA A 208 -25.93 -11.81 19.48
C ALA A 208 -25.45 -13.15 18.92
N ASP A 209 -26.27 -14.16 18.96
CA ASP A 209 -25.96 -15.52 18.48
C ASP A 209 -26.02 -15.59 16.95
N ALA A 210 -26.86 -14.78 16.32
CA ALA A 210 -26.97 -14.69 14.87
C ALA A 210 -25.80 -13.93 14.20
N LEU A 211 -25.05 -13.12 14.96
CA LEU A 211 -23.87 -12.40 14.47
C LEU A 211 -22.67 -13.34 14.39
N THR A 212 -22.49 -13.98 13.24
CA THR A 212 -21.37 -14.87 12.96
C THR A 212 -20.19 -14.15 12.28
N ALA A 213 -19.02 -14.80 12.25
CA ALA A 213 -17.84 -14.31 11.51
C ALA A 213 -18.15 -14.08 10.03
N ASP A 214 -18.89 -14.99 9.40
CA ASP A 214 -19.25 -14.87 7.98
C ASP A 214 -20.17 -13.68 7.71
N ARG A 215 -21.14 -13.43 8.60
CA ARG A 215 -22.01 -12.26 8.49
C ARG A 215 -21.25 -10.94 8.68
N LEU A 216 -20.27 -10.94 9.56
CA LEU A 216 -19.40 -9.78 9.73
C LEU A 216 -18.51 -9.58 8.48
N ALA A 217 -17.87 -10.65 8.02
CA ALA A 217 -17.00 -10.63 6.83
C ALA A 217 -17.74 -10.13 5.56
N ALA A 218 -19.01 -10.50 5.41
CA ALA A 218 -19.84 -10.05 4.29
C ALA A 218 -20.11 -8.53 4.30
N GLN A 219 -19.91 -7.85 5.42
CA GLN A 219 -20.10 -6.40 5.58
C GLN A 219 -18.79 -5.60 5.59
N LEU A 220 -17.63 -6.26 5.52
CA LEU A 220 -16.36 -5.57 5.41
C LEU A 220 -16.25 -4.82 4.09
N TYR A 221 -15.48 -3.74 4.05
CA TYR A 221 -15.20 -2.98 2.82
C TYR A 221 -14.54 -3.84 1.73
N THR A 222 -13.84 -4.89 2.13
CA THR A 222 -13.15 -5.87 1.27
C THR A 222 -14.04 -7.05 0.86
N SER A 223 -15.32 -7.03 1.19
CA SER A 223 -16.25 -8.10 0.81
C SER A 223 -16.20 -8.38 -0.70
N GLY A 224 -16.04 -9.65 -1.07
CA GLY A 224 -15.85 -10.08 -2.46
C GLY A 224 -14.42 -10.05 -3.00
N SER A 225 -13.44 -9.63 -2.17
CA SER A 225 -12.00 -9.81 -2.43
C SER A 225 -11.45 -10.95 -1.58
N SER A 226 -10.33 -11.54 -2.00
CA SER A 226 -9.62 -12.51 -1.15
C SER A 226 -8.89 -11.80 -0.01
N ASP A 227 -8.66 -12.49 1.10
CA ASP A 227 -7.75 -12.00 2.13
C ASP A 227 -6.31 -11.93 1.58
N PRO A 228 -5.47 -10.99 2.05
CA PRO A 228 -4.10 -10.90 1.58
C PRO A 228 -3.25 -12.08 2.07
N ASP A 229 -2.56 -12.74 1.15
CA ASP A 229 -1.56 -13.77 1.48
C ASP A 229 -0.30 -13.15 2.08
N LEU A 230 0.08 -11.98 1.57
CA LEU A 230 1.29 -11.27 1.94
C LEU A 230 1.02 -9.78 2.17
N ILE A 231 1.42 -9.28 3.33
CA ILE A 231 1.40 -7.84 3.63
C ILE A 231 2.82 -7.31 3.68
N ILE A 232 3.09 -6.30 2.86
CA ILE A 232 4.40 -5.62 2.81
C ILE A 232 4.26 -4.24 3.43
N ARG A 233 5.16 -3.89 4.37
CA ARG A 233 5.28 -2.54 4.87
C ARG A 233 6.66 -1.98 4.58
N THR A 234 6.72 -0.80 3.95
CA THR A 234 7.94 -0.06 3.67
C THR A 234 8.38 0.79 4.87
N SER A 235 9.60 1.31 4.85
CA SER A 235 10.19 2.23 5.84
C SER A 235 10.74 1.64 7.13
N GLY A 236 10.91 0.30 7.22
CA GLY A 236 11.50 -0.37 8.39
C GLY A 236 10.61 -0.44 9.63
N GLU A 237 9.36 0.04 9.55
CA GLU A 237 8.42 -0.01 10.67
C GLU A 237 7.79 -1.39 10.80
N VAL A 238 7.88 -1.99 12.00
CA VAL A 238 7.41 -3.36 12.28
C VAL A 238 6.07 -3.31 13.03
N ARG A 239 5.02 -2.86 12.35
CA ARG A 239 3.64 -2.82 12.85
C ARG A 239 2.65 -2.68 11.70
N LEU A 240 1.39 -3.11 11.89
CA LEU A 240 0.32 -2.95 10.89
C LEU A 240 -0.40 -1.61 10.97
N SER A 241 -0.34 -0.93 12.10
CA SER A 241 -1.00 0.35 12.35
C SER A 241 -2.53 0.33 12.10
N GLY A 242 -3.17 -0.83 12.22
CA GLY A 242 -4.61 -0.98 11.97
C GLY A 242 -4.99 -1.23 10.51
N PHE A 243 -4.03 -1.58 9.65
CA PHE A 243 -4.31 -1.96 8.26
C PHE A 243 -4.81 -3.40 8.17
N LEU A 244 -6.02 -3.57 7.62
CA LEU A 244 -6.68 -4.85 7.36
C LEU A 244 -6.63 -5.85 8.55
N PRO A 245 -7.04 -5.47 9.79
CA PRO A 245 -6.83 -6.31 10.97
C PRO A 245 -7.59 -7.64 10.92
N TRP A 246 -8.78 -7.67 10.31
CA TRP A 246 -9.55 -8.89 10.13
C TRP A 246 -8.94 -9.77 9.04
N GLN A 247 -8.69 -9.18 7.90
CA GLN A 247 -8.23 -9.87 6.70
C GLN A 247 -6.78 -10.39 6.83
N SER A 248 -5.99 -9.79 7.73
CA SER A 248 -4.58 -10.17 7.94
C SER A 248 -4.36 -11.33 8.91
N ALA A 249 -5.43 -11.92 9.43
CA ALA A 249 -5.33 -12.98 10.46
C ALA A 249 -4.43 -14.17 10.06
N TYR A 250 -4.35 -14.46 8.77
CA TYR A 250 -3.54 -15.56 8.23
C TYR A 250 -2.50 -15.09 7.20
N SER A 251 -2.28 -13.77 7.10
CA SER A 251 -1.30 -13.21 6.17
C SER A 251 0.13 -13.43 6.66
N GLU A 252 1.05 -13.60 5.73
CA GLU A 252 2.48 -13.43 5.99
C GLU A 252 2.86 -11.95 5.96
N PHE A 253 3.83 -11.56 6.79
CA PHE A 253 4.29 -10.17 6.88
C PHE A 253 5.73 -10.04 6.43
N TYR A 254 5.99 -9.01 5.61
CA TYR A 254 7.32 -8.62 5.20
C TYR A 254 7.55 -7.13 5.48
N PHE A 255 8.51 -6.82 6.35
CA PHE A 255 8.90 -5.44 6.68
C PHE A 255 10.15 -5.08 5.88
N CYS A 256 10.06 -4.04 5.06
CA CYS A 256 11.11 -3.59 4.16
C CYS A 256 11.70 -2.26 4.65
N ASP A 257 13.02 -2.16 4.74
CA ASP A 257 13.71 -0.93 5.18
C ASP A 257 13.61 0.20 4.15
N ALA A 258 13.37 -0.11 2.87
CA ALA A 258 13.24 0.90 1.84
C ALA A 258 12.02 1.80 2.09
N TYR A 259 12.16 3.10 1.91
CA TYR A 259 11.04 4.02 1.86
C TYR A 259 10.20 3.77 0.61
N TRP A 260 8.89 4.05 0.66
CA TRP A 260 7.99 3.80 -0.45
C TRP A 260 8.49 4.37 -1.81
N PRO A 261 8.90 5.65 -1.93
CA PRO A 261 9.38 6.16 -3.22
C PRO A 261 10.68 5.49 -3.72
N ALA A 262 11.44 4.86 -2.83
CA ALA A 262 12.68 4.13 -3.16
C ALA A 262 12.47 2.62 -3.31
N PHE A 263 11.25 2.12 -3.19
CA PHE A 263 10.88 0.72 -3.34
C PHE A 263 11.10 0.26 -4.79
N ARG A 264 11.67 -0.91 -5.01
CA ARG A 264 12.07 -1.43 -6.32
C ARG A 264 11.49 -2.82 -6.55
N GLU A 265 11.46 -3.25 -7.80
CA GLU A 265 11.06 -4.62 -8.18
C GLU A 265 11.79 -5.68 -7.35
N ILE A 266 13.10 -5.51 -7.12
CA ILE A 266 13.90 -6.45 -6.34
C ILE A 266 13.41 -6.58 -4.88
N ASP A 267 12.85 -5.52 -4.31
CA ASP A 267 12.33 -5.52 -2.94
C ASP A 267 10.99 -6.28 -2.88
N LEU A 268 10.13 -6.15 -3.91
CA LEU A 268 8.94 -6.98 -4.11
C LEU A 268 9.31 -8.46 -4.29
N LEU A 269 10.26 -8.76 -5.17
CA LEU A 269 10.70 -10.14 -5.43
C LEU A 269 11.27 -10.81 -4.18
N ARG A 270 11.97 -10.06 -3.32
CA ARG A 270 12.46 -10.56 -2.02
C ARG A 270 11.33 -10.86 -1.06
N ALA A 271 10.32 -9.99 -1.01
CA ALA A 271 9.13 -10.21 -0.18
C ALA A 271 8.38 -11.48 -0.62
N VAL A 272 8.14 -11.63 -1.92
CA VAL A 272 7.47 -12.82 -2.49
C VAL A 272 8.29 -14.08 -2.26
N ARG A 273 9.63 -14.05 -2.44
CA ARG A 273 10.48 -15.20 -2.13
C ARG A 273 10.42 -15.58 -0.65
N THR A 274 10.38 -14.59 0.25
CA THR A 274 10.25 -14.86 1.69
C THR A 274 8.92 -15.53 2.01
N TYR A 275 7.82 -15.07 1.41
CA TYR A 275 6.52 -15.71 1.49
C TYR A 275 6.58 -17.17 1.02
N GLN A 276 7.14 -17.44 -0.16
CA GLN A 276 7.27 -18.80 -0.71
C GLN A 276 8.08 -19.74 0.19
N GLN A 277 9.09 -19.21 0.88
CA GLN A 277 9.91 -20.00 1.82
C GLN A 277 9.13 -20.35 3.11
N ARG A 278 8.23 -19.50 3.56
CA ARG A 278 7.38 -19.72 4.75
C ARG A 278 6.20 -20.63 4.44
N ALA A 279 5.51 -20.41 3.31
CA ALA A 279 4.38 -21.22 2.87
C ALA A 279 4.72 -22.73 2.77
N ARG A 280 6.00 -23.07 2.55
CA ARG A 280 6.47 -24.48 2.57
C ARG A 280 6.48 -25.15 3.95
N ARG A 281 6.26 -24.39 5.03
CA ARG A 281 6.31 -24.89 6.42
C ARG A 281 4.95 -25.08 7.07
N PHE A 282 3.85 -24.81 6.36
CA PHE A 282 2.51 -25.05 6.89
C PHE A 282 2.27 -26.54 7.12
N GLY A 283 2.35 -26.94 8.39
CA GLY A 283 1.77 -28.19 8.88
C GLY A 283 2.50 -29.49 8.52
N ARG A 284 3.84 -29.47 8.31
CA ARG A 284 4.65 -30.72 8.25
C ARG A 284 5.87 -30.62 9.12
#